data_b9561eaf4933f852bee0905d81e74053
#
_entry.id   b9561eaf4933f852bee0905d81e74053
#
_cell.length_a   1.000
_cell.length_b   1.000
_cell.length_c   1.000
_cell.angle_alpha   90.00
_cell.angle_beta   90.00
_cell.angle_gamma   90.00
#
_symmetry.space_group_name_H-M   'P 1'
#
loop_
_entity.id
_entity.type
_entity.pdbx_description
1 polymer ?
#
loop_
_entity_poly.entity_id
_entity_poly.type
_entity_poly.pdbx_seq_one_letter_code
_entity_poly.pdbx_strand_id
1 'polypeptide(L)'
;HILKSLKPGTGRCAILFPHGVLFRGEEKDMREKLVQHDLVECVIGIGKNLFYNSPMEACIVICNTNKPAARRGKVLFINAKNEVTRKNSQSYLEEEHITKIAGAYTDYVTIDGFSAVATIDEIAANESKLSIALYVRKTGGGEEINIDDAIDAWKTSATTVRMEYEKLNQLIKAGENDDTL
;
A
#
# COMPACT_ATOMS: atom_id res chain seq x y z
N HIS A 1 3.24 -6.30 -23.28
CA HIS A 1 2.39 -6.15 -24.47
C HIS A 1 1.57 -4.86 -24.43
N ILE A 2 0.80 -4.55 -23.38
CA ILE A 2 -0.08 -3.37 -23.30
C ILE A 2 0.66 -2.06 -23.68
N LEU A 3 1.82 -1.80 -23.07
CA LEU A 3 2.59 -0.58 -23.35
C LEU A 3 3.06 -0.46 -24.80
N LYS A 4 3.41 -1.59 -25.44
CA LYS A 4 3.79 -1.61 -26.85
C LYS A 4 2.62 -1.32 -27.80
N SER A 5 1.39 -1.49 -27.32
CA SER A 5 0.15 -1.21 -28.08
C SER A 5 -0.30 0.26 -27.93
N LEU A 6 0.33 1.02 -27.02
CA LEU A 6 -0.02 2.42 -26.83
C LEU A 6 0.51 3.26 -28.01
N LYS A 7 -0.37 4.12 -28.53
CA LYS A 7 0.01 5.07 -29.57
C LYS A 7 0.97 6.11 -28.97
N PRO A 8 2.16 6.32 -29.57
CA PRO A 8 3.07 7.38 -29.11
C PRO A 8 2.38 8.76 -29.12
N GLY A 9 2.59 9.52 -28.07
CA GLY A 9 2.09 10.89 -27.96
C GLY A 9 0.60 11.05 -27.61
N THR A 10 -0.20 9.96 -27.61
CA THR A 10 -1.65 10.06 -27.25
C THR A 10 -2.15 8.85 -26.46
N GLY A 11 -1.35 7.80 -26.36
CA GLY A 11 -1.75 6.55 -25.73
C GLY A 11 -1.78 6.66 -24.21
N ARG A 12 -2.86 6.17 -23.60
CA ARG A 12 -3.02 6.02 -22.15
C ARG A 12 -3.56 4.64 -21.82
N CYS A 13 -3.20 4.10 -20.68
CA CYS A 13 -3.80 2.89 -20.15
C CYS A 13 -3.88 2.92 -18.63
N ALA A 14 -4.84 2.19 -18.08
CA ALA A 14 -4.91 1.85 -16.68
C ALA A 14 -4.84 0.33 -16.55
N ILE A 15 -3.92 -0.16 -15.75
CA ILE A 15 -3.67 -1.60 -15.61
C ILE A 15 -3.87 -1.97 -14.16
N LEU A 16 -4.72 -2.96 -13.91
CA LEU A 16 -4.89 -3.55 -12.59
C LEU A 16 -3.81 -4.61 -12.36
N PHE A 17 -3.09 -4.48 -11.25
CA PHE A 17 -2.06 -5.41 -10.84
C PHE A 17 -2.22 -5.85 -9.38
N PRO A 18 -1.72 -7.04 -9.01
CA PRO A 18 -1.43 -7.36 -7.61
C PRO A 18 -0.45 -6.34 -7.02
N HIS A 19 -0.66 -5.97 -5.76
CA HIS A 19 0.16 -4.92 -5.12
C HIS A 19 1.67 -5.20 -5.17
N GLY A 20 2.07 -6.48 -5.17
CA GLY A 20 3.47 -6.90 -5.22
C GLY A 20 4.27 -6.39 -6.43
N VAL A 21 3.62 -6.12 -7.57
CA VAL A 21 4.30 -5.60 -8.77
C VAL A 21 5.04 -4.27 -8.51
N LEU A 22 4.60 -3.53 -7.49
CA LEU A 22 5.15 -2.22 -7.15
C LEU A 22 6.54 -2.29 -6.49
N PHE A 23 6.96 -3.46 -5.96
CA PHE A 23 8.20 -3.56 -5.17
C PHE A 23 9.00 -4.85 -5.33
N ARG A 24 8.44 -5.94 -5.88
CA ARG A 24 9.19 -7.20 -6.04
C ARG A 24 10.40 -7.03 -6.95
N GLY A 25 11.44 -7.86 -6.69
CA GLY A 25 12.67 -7.86 -7.47
C GLY A 25 12.47 -8.30 -8.92
N GLU A 26 11.59 -9.26 -9.16
CA GLU A 26 11.31 -9.82 -10.49
C GLU A 26 10.81 -8.79 -11.50
N GLU A 27 10.06 -7.79 -11.04
CA GLU A 27 9.55 -6.72 -11.90
C GLU A 27 10.40 -5.43 -11.86
N LYS A 28 11.59 -5.45 -11.26
CA LYS A 28 12.45 -4.29 -11.11
C LYS A 28 12.79 -3.65 -12.45
N ASP A 29 13.29 -4.43 -13.41
CA ASP A 29 13.69 -3.92 -14.73
C ASP A 29 12.51 -3.29 -15.49
N MET A 30 11.31 -3.84 -15.29
CA MET A 30 10.09 -3.28 -15.88
C MET A 30 9.79 -1.90 -15.28
N ARG A 31 9.83 -1.79 -13.94
CA ARG A 31 9.59 -0.52 -13.26
C ARG A 31 10.62 0.53 -13.62
N GLU A 32 11.90 0.17 -13.63
CA GLU A 32 12.99 1.08 -14.03
C GLU A 32 12.73 1.67 -15.41
N LYS A 33 12.41 0.84 -16.39
CA LYS A 33 12.08 1.30 -17.75
C LYS A 33 10.87 2.22 -17.79
N LEU A 34 9.81 1.91 -17.02
CA LEU A 34 8.61 2.73 -16.95
C LEU A 34 8.88 4.10 -16.36
N VAL A 35 9.69 4.15 -15.30
CA VAL A 35 10.07 5.40 -14.62
C VAL A 35 11.02 6.22 -15.48
N GLN A 36 12.08 5.61 -16.02
CA GLN A 36 13.07 6.29 -16.88
C GLN A 36 12.45 6.92 -18.14
N HIS A 37 11.43 6.27 -18.72
CA HIS A 37 10.71 6.82 -19.88
C HIS A 37 9.55 7.74 -19.51
N ASP A 38 9.42 8.08 -18.24
CA ASP A 38 8.34 8.96 -17.72
C ASP A 38 6.93 8.50 -18.11
N LEU A 39 6.70 7.18 -18.17
CA LEU A 39 5.43 6.61 -18.61
C LEU A 39 4.40 6.48 -17.49
N VAL A 40 4.83 6.30 -16.23
CA VAL A 40 3.90 6.17 -15.09
C VAL A 40 3.36 7.54 -14.71
N GLU A 41 2.04 7.76 -14.85
CA GLU A 41 1.39 9.00 -14.46
C GLU A 41 0.85 8.91 -13.03
N CYS A 42 0.24 7.77 -12.65
CA CYS A 42 -0.34 7.60 -11.33
C CYS A 42 -0.29 6.14 -10.89
N VAL A 43 -0.16 5.91 -9.58
CA VAL A 43 -0.29 4.61 -8.92
C VAL A 43 -1.34 4.73 -7.81
N ILE A 44 -2.42 3.94 -7.92
CA ILE A 44 -3.54 3.95 -6.97
C ILE A 44 -3.58 2.61 -6.24
N GLY A 45 -3.42 2.62 -4.92
CA GLY A 45 -3.63 1.43 -4.10
C GLY A 45 -5.09 1.32 -3.71
N ILE A 46 -5.69 0.17 -3.98
CA ILE A 46 -7.08 -0.12 -3.66
C ILE A 46 -7.20 -1.19 -2.58
N GLY A 47 -8.29 -1.16 -1.84
CA GLY A 47 -8.52 -1.99 -0.66
C GLY A 47 -8.66 -3.47 -0.95
N LYS A 48 -8.65 -4.26 0.13
CA LYS A 48 -8.84 -5.71 0.10
C LYS A 48 -10.29 -6.08 -0.21
N ASN A 49 -10.50 -7.32 -0.68
CA ASN A 49 -11.81 -7.93 -0.91
C ASN A 49 -12.71 -7.17 -1.92
N LEU A 50 -12.11 -6.39 -2.83
CA LEU A 50 -12.83 -5.73 -3.93
C LEU A 50 -13.10 -6.66 -5.11
N PHE A 51 -12.34 -7.74 -5.24
CA PHE A 51 -12.47 -8.70 -6.32
C PHE A 51 -13.05 -10.01 -5.82
N TYR A 52 -13.89 -10.61 -6.66
CA TYR A 52 -14.53 -11.89 -6.34
C TYR A 52 -13.47 -12.96 -6.01
N ASN A 53 -13.63 -13.65 -4.90
CA ASN A 53 -12.72 -14.68 -4.40
C ASN A 53 -11.24 -14.25 -4.23
N SER A 54 -10.96 -12.95 -4.12
CA SER A 54 -9.60 -12.48 -3.88
C SER A 54 -9.53 -11.52 -2.68
N PRO A 55 -8.94 -11.95 -1.56
CA PRO A 55 -8.75 -11.09 -0.41
C PRO A 55 -7.55 -10.13 -0.56
N MET A 56 -6.82 -10.24 -1.68
CA MET A 56 -5.56 -9.49 -1.86
C MET A 56 -5.80 -8.01 -2.17
N GLU A 57 -4.85 -7.20 -1.72
CA GLU A 57 -4.74 -5.82 -2.16
C GLU A 57 -4.29 -5.77 -3.62
N ALA A 58 -4.86 -4.83 -4.36
CA ALA A 58 -4.46 -4.56 -5.73
C ALA A 58 -4.06 -3.10 -5.91
N CYS A 59 -3.46 -2.81 -7.04
CA CYS A 59 -3.15 -1.45 -7.44
C CYS A 59 -3.53 -1.21 -8.90
N ILE A 60 -3.85 0.04 -9.22
CA ILE A 60 -4.05 0.50 -10.59
C ILE A 60 -2.84 1.35 -10.96
N VAL A 61 -2.14 0.97 -12.02
CA VAL A 61 -1.04 1.75 -12.59
C VAL A 61 -1.54 2.43 -13.85
N ILE A 62 -1.56 3.76 -13.84
CA ILE A 62 -1.94 4.57 -14.98
C ILE A 62 -0.68 5.00 -15.71
N CYS A 63 -0.61 4.64 -16.99
CA CYS A 63 0.49 5.04 -17.87
C CYS A 63 -0.02 6.01 -18.95
N ASN A 64 0.81 6.97 -19.30
CA ASN A 64 0.53 8.00 -20.28
C ASN A 64 1.79 8.29 -21.12
N THR A 65 1.68 8.15 -22.44
CA THR A 65 2.78 8.42 -23.38
C THR A 65 3.02 9.92 -23.65
N ASN A 66 2.13 10.78 -23.18
CA ASN A 66 2.25 12.23 -23.31
C ASN A 66 1.60 12.93 -22.12
N LYS A 67 2.31 12.91 -20.99
CA LYS A 67 1.84 13.61 -19.80
C LYS A 67 1.74 15.11 -20.04
N PRO A 68 0.74 15.80 -19.46
CA PRO A 68 0.70 17.26 -19.40
C PRO A 68 2.00 17.84 -18.83
N ALA A 69 2.43 19.00 -19.27
CA ALA A 69 3.70 19.61 -18.86
C ALA A 69 3.86 19.70 -17.34
N ALA A 70 2.80 20.00 -16.60
CA ALA A 70 2.80 20.06 -15.13
C ALA A 70 3.04 18.71 -14.43
N ARG A 71 2.83 17.59 -15.13
CA ARG A 71 2.95 16.21 -14.59
C ARG A 71 4.21 15.50 -15.09
N ARG A 72 4.96 16.08 -16.03
CA ARG A 72 6.20 15.48 -16.54
C ARG A 72 7.24 15.36 -15.45
N GLY A 73 7.97 14.27 -15.45
CA GLY A 73 8.99 13.97 -14.43
C GLY A 73 8.41 13.70 -13.04
N LYS A 74 7.09 13.46 -12.93
CA LYS A 74 6.40 13.23 -11.65
C LYS A 74 5.45 12.05 -11.75
N VAL A 75 5.20 11.41 -10.61
CA VAL A 75 4.21 10.35 -10.44
C VAL A 75 3.33 10.67 -9.22
N LEU A 76 2.03 10.57 -9.40
CA LEU A 76 1.07 10.69 -8.31
C LEU A 76 0.84 9.32 -7.68
N PHE A 77 0.95 9.24 -6.37
CA PHE A 77 0.60 8.07 -5.57
C PHE A 77 -0.68 8.35 -4.78
N ILE A 78 -1.67 7.46 -4.84
CA ILE A 78 -2.94 7.57 -4.11
C ILE A 78 -3.11 6.32 -3.23
N ASN A 79 -3.28 6.52 -1.94
CA ASN A 79 -3.55 5.46 -0.97
C ASN A 79 -5.05 5.36 -0.70
N ALA A 80 -5.76 4.66 -1.56
CA ALA A 80 -7.20 4.44 -1.42
C ALA A 80 -7.55 3.09 -0.76
N LYS A 81 -6.63 2.50 0.01
CA LYS A 81 -6.85 1.20 0.67
C LYS A 81 -8.02 1.20 1.64
N ASN A 82 -8.27 2.32 2.29
CA ASN A 82 -9.35 2.48 3.25
C ASN A 82 -10.63 3.08 2.64
N GLU A 83 -10.58 3.50 1.37
CA GLU A 83 -11.72 4.04 0.65
C GLU A 83 -12.59 2.89 0.12
N VAL A 84 -13.23 2.16 1.03
CA VAL A 84 -14.09 1.02 0.73
C VAL A 84 -15.19 0.90 1.78
N THR A 85 -16.39 0.53 1.37
CA THR A 85 -17.45 0.07 2.26
C THR A 85 -17.44 -1.44 2.31
N ARG A 86 -17.33 -2.01 3.52
CA ARG A 86 -17.36 -3.46 3.73
C ARG A 86 -18.76 -3.93 4.05
N LYS A 87 -19.27 -4.86 3.23
CA LYS A 87 -20.54 -5.55 3.47
C LYS A 87 -20.28 -7.06 3.53
N ASN A 88 -20.45 -7.65 4.70
CA ASN A 88 -20.12 -9.06 4.98
C ASN A 88 -18.62 -9.35 4.70
N SER A 89 -18.32 -10.26 3.78
CA SER A 89 -16.96 -10.67 3.39
C SER A 89 -16.39 -9.90 2.20
N GLN A 90 -17.16 -9.00 1.57
CA GLN A 90 -16.78 -8.29 0.36
C GLN A 90 -16.71 -6.78 0.60
N SER A 91 -15.80 -6.11 -0.09
CA SER A 91 -15.68 -4.65 -0.11
C SER A 91 -16.23 -4.09 -1.41
N TYR A 92 -16.71 -2.85 -1.35
CA TYR A 92 -17.29 -2.13 -2.48
C TYR A 92 -16.71 -0.71 -2.54
N LEU A 93 -16.54 -0.21 -3.76
CA LEU A 93 -16.29 1.20 -4.01
C LEU A 93 -17.64 1.89 -4.23
N GLU A 94 -18.02 2.76 -3.33
CA GLU A 94 -19.20 3.60 -3.49
C GLU A 94 -18.85 4.91 -4.22
N GLU A 95 -19.83 5.65 -4.67
CA GLU A 95 -19.64 6.86 -5.49
C GLU A 95 -18.75 7.91 -4.80
N GLU A 96 -18.86 8.04 -3.48
CA GLU A 96 -18.02 8.94 -2.68
C GLU A 96 -16.53 8.57 -2.75
N HIS A 97 -16.21 7.26 -2.68
CA HIS A 97 -14.83 6.78 -2.78
C HIS A 97 -14.28 7.03 -4.18
N ILE A 98 -15.07 6.75 -5.20
CA ILE A 98 -14.70 6.96 -6.61
C ILE A 98 -14.44 8.46 -6.85
N THR A 99 -15.36 9.33 -6.38
CA THR A 99 -15.24 10.78 -6.52
C THR A 99 -13.99 11.32 -5.83
N LYS A 100 -13.68 10.84 -4.62
CA LYS A 100 -12.49 11.24 -3.88
C LYS A 100 -11.19 10.83 -4.61
N ILE A 101 -11.12 9.59 -5.11
CA ILE A 101 -9.97 9.08 -5.85
C ILE A 101 -9.81 9.84 -7.17
N ALA A 102 -10.90 10.01 -7.92
CA ALA A 102 -10.90 10.73 -9.20
C ALA A 102 -10.54 12.21 -9.02
N GLY A 103 -11.03 12.86 -7.96
CA GLY A 103 -10.69 14.22 -7.59
C GLY A 103 -9.19 14.38 -7.36
N ALA A 104 -8.59 13.55 -6.50
CA ALA A 104 -7.15 13.59 -6.25
C ALA A 104 -6.31 13.34 -7.52
N TYR A 105 -6.77 12.45 -8.40
CA TYR A 105 -6.11 12.21 -9.70
C TYR A 105 -6.22 13.42 -10.63
N THR A 106 -7.37 14.07 -10.67
CA THR A 106 -7.63 15.23 -11.54
C THR A 106 -6.81 16.44 -11.07
N ASP A 107 -6.86 16.74 -9.78
CA ASP A 107 -6.17 17.88 -9.17
C ASP A 107 -4.65 17.65 -9.10
N TYR A 108 -4.20 16.39 -9.10
CA TYR A 108 -2.80 15.99 -9.08
C TYR A 108 -2.02 16.63 -7.92
N VAL A 109 -2.57 16.54 -6.71
CA VAL A 109 -2.06 17.21 -5.50
C VAL A 109 -1.66 16.23 -4.42
N THR A 110 -0.77 16.69 -3.54
CA THR A 110 -0.44 15.97 -2.29
C THR A 110 -1.51 16.29 -1.24
N ILE A 111 -2.10 15.24 -0.68
CA ILE A 111 -3.08 15.29 0.41
C ILE A 111 -2.56 14.37 1.53
N ASP A 112 -2.41 14.91 2.73
CA ASP A 112 -1.83 14.21 3.87
C ASP A 112 -2.49 12.85 4.13
N GLY A 113 -1.66 11.79 4.19
CA GLY A 113 -2.10 10.41 4.40
C GLY A 113 -2.91 9.79 3.26
N PHE A 114 -3.24 10.53 2.18
CA PHE A 114 -4.06 10.05 1.08
C PHE A 114 -3.36 10.07 -0.27
N SER A 115 -2.71 11.15 -0.65
CA SER A 115 -1.97 11.21 -1.92
C SER A 115 -0.65 11.96 -1.79
N ALA A 116 0.32 11.64 -2.66
CA ALA A 116 1.60 12.32 -2.74
C ALA A 116 2.11 12.36 -4.18
N VAL A 117 2.72 13.47 -4.55
CA VAL A 117 3.42 13.63 -5.82
C VAL A 117 4.91 13.45 -5.55
N ALA A 118 5.53 12.47 -6.20
CA ALA A 118 6.98 12.24 -6.14
C ALA A 118 7.63 12.48 -7.51
N THR A 119 8.87 12.94 -7.50
CA THR A 119 9.67 13.12 -8.71
C THR A 119 10.28 11.80 -9.16
N ILE A 120 10.64 11.72 -10.44
CA ILE A 120 11.36 10.55 -10.98
C ILE A 120 12.67 10.32 -10.24
N ASP A 121 13.39 11.39 -9.86
CA ASP A 121 14.65 11.30 -9.13
C ASP A 121 14.45 10.68 -7.73
N GLU A 122 13.40 11.07 -7.00
CA GLU A 122 13.04 10.46 -5.72
C GLU A 122 12.69 8.98 -5.89
N ILE A 123 11.98 8.62 -6.97
CA ILE A 123 11.62 7.23 -7.26
C ILE A 123 12.86 6.42 -7.63
N ALA A 124 13.77 6.98 -8.41
CA ALA A 124 15.04 6.35 -8.77
C ALA A 124 15.92 6.11 -7.54
N ALA A 125 16.00 7.07 -6.61
CA ALA A 125 16.70 6.93 -5.33
C ALA A 125 16.12 5.81 -4.45
N ASN A 126 14.84 5.48 -4.62
CA ASN A 126 14.16 4.36 -3.97
C ASN A 126 14.16 3.08 -4.83
N GLU A 127 15.21 2.86 -5.64
CA GLU A 127 15.38 1.67 -6.50
C GLU A 127 14.19 1.45 -7.47
N SER A 128 13.60 2.52 -7.96
CA SER A 128 12.41 2.50 -8.80
C SER A 128 11.23 1.73 -8.20
N LYS A 129 11.18 1.61 -6.87
CA LYS A 129 10.03 1.04 -6.16
C LYS A 129 8.87 2.02 -6.22
N LEU A 130 7.71 1.52 -6.62
CA LEU A 130 6.46 2.28 -6.73
C LEU A 130 5.52 2.00 -5.54
N SER A 131 6.06 1.49 -4.43
CA SER A 131 5.28 1.21 -3.22
C SER A 131 4.71 2.50 -2.64
N ILE A 132 3.39 2.58 -2.55
CA ILE A 132 2.66 3.78 -2.16
C ILE A 132 3.06 4.26 -0.76
N ALA A 133 3.33 3.33 0.17
CA ALA A 133 3.73 3.65 1.54
C ALA A 133 5.09 4.38 1.64
N LEU A 134 5.93 4.33 0.62
CA LEU A 134 7.19 5.09 0.58
C LEU A 134 6.94 6.59 0.39
N TYR A 135 5.87 6.96 -0.32
CA TYR A 135 5.60 8.34 -0.75
C TYR A 135 4.43 8.96 0.02
N VAL A 136 3.34 8.21 0.23
CA VAL A 136 2.17 8.70 0.96
C VAL A 136 2.36 8.44 2.44
N ARG A 137 2.69 9.50 3.18
CA ARG A 137 2.85 9.48 4.64
C ARG A 137 1.75 10.32 5.28
N LYS A 138 1.37 9.98 6.50
CA LYS A 138 0.49 10.79 7.31
C LYS A 138 1.36 11.68 8.20
N THR A 139 1.33 12.98 7.95
CA THR A 139 2.06 13.97 8.74
C THR A 139 1.29 14.15 10.05
N GLY A 140 1.86 13.73 11.18
CA GLY A 140 1.28 14.00 12.51
C GLY A 140 0.38 12.92 13.10
N GLY A 141 0.57 11.66 12.75
CA GLY A 141 -0.15 10.53 13.35
C GLY A 141 0.73 9.39 13.86
N GLY A 142 2.03 9.52 13.81
CA GLY A 142 2.94 8.71 14.60
C GLY A 142 3.32 9.52 15.82
N GLU A 143 2.92 9.12 17.03
CA GLU A 143 3.79 9.33 18.16
C GLU A 143 5.18 8.91 17.68
N GLU A 144 6.17 9.80 17.79
CA GLU A 144 7.57 9.37 17.73
C GLU A 144 7.73 8.42 18.90
N ILE A 145 7.41 7.15 18.66
CA ILE A 145 7.67 6.10 19.62
C ILE A 145 9.18 6.03 19.66
N ASN A 146 9.76 6.58 20.70
CA ASN A 146 11.15 6.40 20.99
C ASN A 146 11.44 4.90 20.94
N ILE A 147 12.47 4.50 20.21
CA ILE A 147 12.83 3.09 20.04
C ILE A 147 12.98 2.42 21.41
N ASP A 148 13.52 3.13 22.40
CA ASP A 148 13.68 2.63 23.76
C ASP A 148 12.33 2.37 24.43
N ASP A 149 11.35 3.27 24.29
CA ASP A 149 9.98 3.09 24.79
C ASP A 149 9.27 1.90 24.11
N ALA A 150 9.47 1.74 22.81
CA ALA A 150 8.93 0.60 22.05
C ALA A 150 9.54 -0.73 22.49
N ILE A 151 10.85 -0.75 22.75
CA ILE A 151 11.57 -1.93 23.26
C ILE A 151 11.09 -2.28 24.67
N ASP A 152 10.88 -1.30 25.54
CA ASP A 152 10.42 -1.53 26.91
C ASP A 152 8.94 -1.98 26.94
N ALA A 153 8.10 -1.43 26.10
CA ALA A 153 6.72 -1.89 25.93
C ALA A 153 6.70 -3.35 25.41
N TRP A 154 7.57 -3.69 24.46
CA TRP A 154 7.71 -5.06 23.96
C TRP A 154 8.19 -6.03 25.04
N LYS A 155 9.24 -5.69 25.81
CA LYS A 155 9.74 -6.49 26.93
C LYS A 155 8.67 -6.74 28.00
N THR A 156 7.90 -5.69 28.34
CA THR A 156 6.80 -5.79 29.30
C THR A 156 5.71 -6.74 28.81
N SER A 157 5.31 -6.61 27.55
CA SER A 157 4.33 -7.50 26.93
C SER A 157 4.83 -8.95 26.88
N ALA A 158 6.09 -9.17 26.48
CA ALA A 158 6.70 -10.52 26.44
C ALA A 158 6.76 -11.17 27.84
N THR A 159 7.06 -10.38 28.87
CA THR A 159 7.10 -10.85 30.26
C THR A 159 5.70 -11.26 30.74
N THR A 160 4.68 -10.47 30.43
CA THR A 160 3.28 -10.78 30.76
C THR A 160 2.81 -12.08 30.11
N VAL A 161 3.07 -12.25 28.80
CA VAL A 161 2.74 -13.48 28.08
C VAL A 161 3.43 -14.71 28.71
N ARG A 162 4.69 -14.57 29.09
CA ARG A 162 5.44 -15.65 29.75
C ARG A 162 4.84 -16.04 31.11
N MET A 163 4.46 -15.06 31.89
CA MET A 163 3.82 -15.29 33.20
C MET A 163 2.46 -15.99 33.07
N GLU A 164 1.64 -15.56 32.10
CA GLU A 164 0.36 -16.21 31.81
C GLU A 164 0.53 -17.64 31.30
N TYR A 165 1.55 -17.90 30.49
CA TYR A 165 1.89 -19.23 30.02
C TYR A 165 2.35 -20.15 31.17
N GLU A 166 3.17 -19.66 32.10
CA GLU A 166 3.58 -20.40 33.29
C GLU A 166 2.39 -20.73 34.20
N LYS A 167 1.47 -19.77 34.37
CA LYS A 167 0.22 -19.96 35.12
C LYS A 167 -0.68 -21.05 34.50
N LEU A 168 -0.82 -21.01 33.17
CA LEU A 168 -1.58 -22.02 32.43
C LEU A 168 -0.97 -23.42 32.61
N ASN A 169 0.37 -23.54 32.50
CA ASN A 169 1.07 -24.80 32.70
C ASN A 169 0.92 -25.33 34.13
N GLN A 170 0.88 -24.48 35.14
CA GLN A 170 0.62 -24.91 36.53
C GLN A 170 -0.79 -25.43 36.69
N LEU A 171 -1.80 -24.79 36.07
CA LEU A 171 -3.19 -25.26 36.11
C LEU A 171 -3.38 -26.60 35.41
N ILE A 172 -2.73 -26.80 34.26
CA ILE A 172 -2.75 -28.09 33.54
C ILE A 172 -2.14 -29.21 34.41
N LYS A 173 -0.96 -28.98 35.02
CA LYS A 173 -0.32 -29.96 35.91
C LYS A 173 -1.11 -30.25 37.18
N ALA A 174 -1.83 -29.26 37.69
CA ALA A 174 -2.72 -29.46 38.84
C ALA A 174 -3.95 -30.31 38.48
N GLY A 175 -4.51 -30.11 37.26
CA GLY A 175 -5.63 -30.94 36.77
C GLY A 175 -5.23 -32.39 36.47
N GLU A 176 -4.00 -32.66 35.99
CA GLU A 176 -3.53 -34.02 35.75
C GLU A 176 -3.31 -34.83 37.04
N ASN A 177 -3.17 -34.20 38.21
CA ASN A 177 -3.04 -34.89 39.49
C ASN A 177 -4.39 -35.21 40.17
N ASP A 178 -5.51 -34.68 39.66
CA ASP A 178 -6.84 -34.90 40.24
C ASP A 178 -7.59 -36.09 39.56
N ASP A 179 -7.09 -36.61 38.44
CA ASP A 179 -7.66 -37.74 37.72
C ASP A 179 -7.11 -39.12 38.17
N THR A 180 -6.40 -39.19 39.30
CA THR A 180 -5.92 -40.44 39.90
C THR A 180 -6.65 -40.73 41.21
N LEU A 181 -7.94 -41.10 41.12
CA LEU A 181 -8.72 -41.83 42.14
C LEU A 181 -9.59 -42.90 41.49
#